data_10ff8058372aa782cf8be5b61ecabb2a
#
_entry.id   10ff8058372aa782cf8be5b61ecabb2a
#
_cell.length_a   1.000
_cell.length_b   1.000
_cell.length_c   1.000
_cell.angle_alpha   90.00
_cell.angle_beta   90.00
_cell.angle_gamma   90.00
#
_symmetry.space_group_name_H-M   'P 1'
#
loop_
_entity.id
_entity.type
_entity.pdbx_description
1 polymer ?
#
loop_
_entity_poly.entity_id
_entity_poly.type
_entity_poly.pdbx_seq_one_letter_code
_entity_poly.pdbx_strand_id
1 'polypeptide(L)'
;MQCCGPGNRSGAGGAANDARTAVVIMTHHYERDRRALAACAARPPAYLGVLGPRARTGRLLDELRAAGAALQAVQAALHAPVGLALGAETAEEIAVAIVAEVIAHFRGGQGGALRDRDAPIHGERDGAAGDAPVSVKEL
;
A
#
# COMPACT_ATOMS: atom_id res chain seq x y z
N MET A 1 12.37 21.96 46.22
CA MET A 1 12.27 20.52 45.95
C MET A 1 11.14 20.31 44.95
N GLN A 2 11.45 20.25 43.70
CA GLN A 2 10.47 20.21 42.59
C GLN A 2 10.74 19.01 41.71
N CYS A 3 9.89 18.00 41.83
CA CYS A 3 9.93 16.82 40.97
C CYS A 3 9.24 17.15 39.66
N CYS A 4 10.01 17.39 38.58
CA CYS A 4 9.51 17.39 37.23
C CYS A 4 9.36 15.94 36.78
N GLY A 5 8.11 15.48 36.65
CA GLY A 5 7.79 14.24 35.98
C GLY A 5 8.05 14.36 34.49
N PRO A 6 8.55 13.29 33.80
CA PRO A 6 8.75 13.34 32.36
C PRO A 6 7.40 13.31 31.67
N GLY A 7 7.14 14.38 30.94
CA GLY A 7 5.98 14.46 30.05
C GLY A 7 6.02 13.34 29.03
N ASN A 8 4.97 12.56 29.00
CA ASN A 8 4.66 11.58 27.98
C ASN A 8 4.53 12.30 26.63
N ARG A 9 5.62 12.35 25.87
CA ARG A 9 5.56 12.66 24.44
C ARG A 9 5.09 11.40 23.74
N SER A 10 3.79 11.28 23.56
CA SER A 10 3.21 10.43 22.52
C SER A 10 3.69 10.98 21.17
N GLY A 11 4.93 10.68 20.85
CA GLY A 11 5.46 10.86 19.52
C GLY A 11 4.71 9.90 18.62
N ALA A 12 3.86 10.42 17.74
CA ALA A 12 3.48 9.74 16.52
C ALA A 12 4.76 9.53 15.70
N GLY A 13 5.55 8.57 16.12
CA GLY A 13 6.69 8.06 15.38
C GLY A 13 6.11 7.37 14.14
N GLY A 14 6.03 8.11 13.04
CA GLY A 14 5.76 7.52 11.75
C GLY A 14 6.81 6.46 11.50
N ALA A 15 6.45 5.19 11.70
CA ALA A 15 7.32 4.07 11.39
C ALA A 15 7.82 4.24 9.96
N ALA A 16 9.12 4.12 9.76
CA ALA A 16 9.71 4.16 8.42
C ALA A 16 9.02 3.10 7.57
N ASN A 17 8.60 3.48 6.37
CA ASN A 17 8.15 2.49 5.39
C ASN A 17 9.38 1.67 5.01
N ASP A 18 9.36 0.40 5.34
CA ASP A 18 10.40 -0.55 4.94
C ASP A 18 10.01 -1.26 3.63
N ALA A 19 10.92 -2.07 3.11
CA ALA A 19 10.71 -2.83 1.88
C ALA A 19 9.54 -3.85 1.95
N ARG A 20 8.88 -3.97 3.10
CA ARG A 20 7.76 -4.89 3.35
C ARG A 20 6.49 -4.17 3.80
N THR A 21 6.46 -2.85 3.70
CA THR A 21 5.28 -2.07 4.06
C THR A 21 4.36 -1.91 2.85
N ALA A 22 3.13 -2.37 3.00
CA ALA A 22 2.02 -2.02 2.12
C ALA A 22 1.18 -0.92 2.75
N VAL A 23 0.83 0.09 1.98
CA VAL A 23 -0.11 1.15 2.37
C VAL A 23 -1.32 1.07 1.46
N VAL A 24 -2.52 1.09 2.04
CA VAL A 24 -3.78 1.16 1.28
C VAL A 24 -4.55 2.39 1.72
N ILE A 25 -4.84 3.27 0.76
CA ILE A 25 -5.62 4.50 0.96
C ILE A 25 -7.06 4.21 0.57
N MET A 26 -7.99 4.25 1.54
CA MET A 26 -9.38 3.89 1.37
C MET A 26 -10.33 4.76 2.22
N THR A 27 -9.98 6.03 2.44
CA THR A 27 -10.74 6.90 3.36
C THR A 27 -12.06 7.41 2.77
N HIS A 28 -12.27 7.28 1.46
CA HIS A 28 -13.37 7.85 0.70
C HIS A 28 -13.50 9.38 0.81
N HIS A 29 -12.49 10.04 1.39
CA HIS A 29 -12.47 11.48 1.58
C HIS A 29 -11.30 12.10 0.79
N TYR A 30 -11.61 12.98 -0.18
CA TYR A 30 -10.64 13.50 -1.15
C TYR A 30 -9.41 14.13 -0.50
N GLU A 31 -9.60 15.05 0.46
CA GLU A 31 -8.51 15.74 1.14
C GLU A 31 -7.66 14.83 2.02
N ARG A 32 -8.27 13.82 2.66
CA ARG A 32 -7.52 12.83 3.44
C ARG A 32 -6.66 11.96 2.53
N ASP A 33 -7.24 11.49 1.42
CA ASP A 33 -6.50 10.70 0.43
C ASP A 33 -5.36 11.51 -0.19
N ARG A 34 -5.58 12.81 -0.47
CA ARG A 34 -4.55 13.71 -0.98
C ARG A 34 -3.38 13.85 0.01
N ARG A 35 -3.66 14.04 1.29
CA ARG A 35 -2.64 14.14 2.34
C ARG A 35 -1.89 12.83 2.53
N ALA A 36 -2.58 11.70 2.48
CA ALA A 36 -1.97 10.38 2.57
C ALA A 36 -1.04 10.11 1.39
N LEU A 37 -1.46 10.44 0.15
CA LEU A 37 -0.62 10.36 -1.04
C LEU A 37 0.61 11.26 -0.95
N ALA A 38 0.45 12.49 -0.44
CA ALA A 38 1.57 13.41 -0.23
C ALA A 38 2.59 12.85 0.79
N ALA A 39 2.11 12.25 1.87
CA ALA A 39 2.97 11.60 2.85
C ALA A 39 3.71 10.39 2.24
N CYS A 40 3.04 9.60 1.40
CA CYS A 40 3.66 8.50 0.65
C CYS A 40 4.67 9.01 -0.38
N ALA A 41 4.46 10.19 -0.98
CA ALA A 41 5.43 10.79 -1.89
C ALA A 41 6.74 11.15 -1.18
N ALA A 42 6.65 11.65 0.05
CA ALA A 42 7.82 11.95 0.87
C ALA A 42 8.54 10.69 1.37
N ARG A 43 7.81 9.60 1.58
CA ARG A 43 8.33 8.32 2.12
C ARG A 43 7.62 7.15 1.44
N PRO A 44 8.02 6.78 0.22
CA PRO A 44 7.34 5.77 -0.58
C PRO A 44 7.33 4.39 0.11
N PRO A 45 6.16 3.73 0.21
CA PRO A 45 6.09 2.34 0.63
C PRO A 45 6.50 1.40 -0.51
N ALA A 46 6.74 0.13 -0.19
CA ALA A 46 6.99 -0.88 -1.21
C ALA A 46 5.76 -1.17 -2.09
N TYR A 47 4.57 -1.02 -1.52
CA TYR A 47 3.29 -1.16 -2.21
C TYR A 47 2.34 -0.03 -1.76
N LEU A 48 1.68 0.61 -2.71
CA LEU A 48 0.70 1.66 -2.44
C LEU A 48 -0.58 1.38 -3.21
N GLY A 49 -1.63 0.95 -2.51
CA GLY A 49 -2.97 0.76 -3.06
C GLY A 49 -3.83 2.00 -2.86
N VAL A 50 -4.62 2.37 -3.85
CA VAL A 50 -5.62 3.44 -3.72
C VAL A 50 -6.97 2.94 -4.19
N LEU A 51 -7.94 2.97 -3.28
CA LEU A 51 -9.31 2.57 -3.57
C LEU A 51 -10.05 3.69 -4.31
N GLY A 52 -10.79 3.32 -5.34
CA GLY A 52 -11.64 4.22 -6.10
C GLY A 52 -11.29 4.33 -7.57
N PRO A 53 -12.07 5.10 -8.33
CA PRO A 53 -11.91 5.21 -9.78
C PRO A 53 -10.54 5.76 -10.17
N ARG A 54 -9.97 5.22 -11.26
CA ARG A 54 -8.68 5.67 -11.82
C ARG A 54 -8.62 7.18 -12.05
N ALA A 55 -9.73 7.76 -12.55
CA ALA A 55 -9.80 9.20 -12.81
C ALA A 55 -9.66 10.06 -11.54
N ARG A 56 -10.14 9.56 -10.39
CA ARG A 56 -10.01 10.24 -9.09
C ARG A 56 -8.54 10.25 -8.63
N THR A 57 -7.89 9.12 -8.70
CA THR A 57 -6.46 9.00 -8.37
C THR A 57 -5.61 9.85 -9.31
N GLY A 58 -5.93 9.86 -10.60
CA GLY A 58 -5.25 10.71 -11.58
C GLY A 58 -5.27 12.19 -11.19
N ARG A 59 -6.45 12.73 -10.84
CA ARG A 59 -6.59 14.13 -10.38
C ARG A 59 -5.77 14.41 -9.11
N LEU A 60 -5.77 13.51 -8.14
CA LEU A 60 -4.97 13.65 -6.92
C LEU A 60 -3.47 13.74 -7.22
N LEU A 61 -2.98 12.90 -8.13
CA LEU A 61 -1.57 12.92 -8.55
C LEU A 61 -1.22 14.19 -9.33
N ASP A 62 -2.11 14.68 -10.18
CA ASP A 62 -1.89 15.90 -10.95
C ASP A 62 -1.83 17.13 -10.04
N GLU A 63 -2.69 17.22 -9.04
CA GLU A 63 -2.64 18.29 -8.02
C GLU A 63 -1.35 18.23 -7.20
N LEU A 64 -0.92 17.05 -6.78
CA LEU A 64 0.34 16.88 -6.04
C LEU A 64 1.55 17.24 -6.91
N ARG A 65 1.53 16.89 -8.19
CA ARG A 65 2.58 17.25 -9.15
C ARG A 65 2.63 18.78 -9.33
N ALA A 66 1.48 19.43 -9.48
CA ALA A 66 1.38 20.88 -9.59
C ALA A 66 1.88 21.60 -8.31
N ALA A 67 1.74 20.96 -7.15
CA ALA A 67 2.27 21.42 -5.88
C ALA A 67 3.77 21.12 -5.68
N GLY A 68 4.45 20.54 -6.67
CA GLY A 68 5.88 20.26 -6.64
C GLY A 68 6.28 18.94 -5.98
N ALA A 69 5.34 18.01 -5.76
CA ALA A 69 5.67 16.70 -5.20
C ALA A 69 6.45 15.82 -6.19
N ALA A 70 7.50 15.15 -5.72
CA ALA A 70 8.23 14.15 -6.49
C ALA A 70 7.47 12.82 -6.47
N LEU A 71 6.82 12.46 -7.58
CA LEU A 71 5.90 11.33 -7.63
C LEU A 71 6.48 10.05 -8.26
N GLN A 72 7.73 10.06 -8.75
CA GLN A 72 8.30 8.92 -9.47
C GLN A 72 8.27 7.61 -8.65
N ALA A 73 8.73 7.69 -7.40
CA ALA A 73 8.76 6.52 -6.52
C ALA A 73 7.35 6.07 -6.12
N VAL A 74 6.43 7.00 -5.91
CA VAL A 74 5.02 6.68 -5.65
C VAL A 74 4.38 5.99 -6.84
N GLN A 75 4.61 6.50 -8.06
CA GLN A 75 4.05 5.91 -9.27
C GLN A 75 4.54 4.49 -9.53
N ALA A 76 5.80 4.19 -9.19
CA ALA A 76 6.36 2.84 -9.30
C ALA A 76 5.70 1.83 -8.34
N ALA A 77 5.25 2.29 -7.16
CA ALA A 77 4.60 1.45 -6.15
C ALA A 77 3.07 1.45 -6.24
N LEU A 78 2.48 2.26 -7.14
CA LEU A 78 1.06 2.57 -7.16
C LEU A 78 0.21 1.50 -7.84
N HIS A 79 -0.78 1.03 -7.12
CA HIS A 79 -1.86 0.15 -7.57
C HIS A 79 -3.20 0.90 -7.45
N ALA A 80 -3.73 1.42 -8.54
CA ALA A 80 -4.96 2.22 -8.55
C ALA A 80 -5.74 2.01 -9.87
N PRO A 81 -6.94 1.48 -9.79
CA PRO A 81 -7.66 0.95 -8.62
C PRO A 81 -6.93 -0.23 -7.95
N VAL A 82 -6.98 -0.26 -6.62
CA VAL A 82 -6.37 -1.34 -5.85
C VAL A 82 -7.19 -2.63 -5.91
N GLY A 83 -6.52 -3.78 -5.95
CA GLY A 83 -7.12 -5.11 -5.89
C GLY A 83 -7.06 -5.89 -7.20
N LEU A 84 -7.04 -7.21 -7.10
CA LEU A 84 -7.13 -8.09 -8.27
C LEU A 84 -8.51 -8.03 -8.91
N ALA A 85 -8.57 -8.20 -10.23
CA ALA A 85 -9.82 -8.22 -11.00
C ALA A 85 -10.61 -9.51 -10.77
N LEU A 86 -11.21 -9.66 -9.58
CA LEU A 86 -11.99 -10.84 -9.18
C LEU A 86 -13.50 -10.69 -9.46
N GLY A 87 -13.96 -9.54 -9.94
CA GLY A 87 -15.38 -9.22 -10.03
C GLY A 87 -16.03 -8.93 -8.68
N ALA A 88 -15.23 -8.46 -7.70
CA ALA A 88 -15.68 -8.15 -6.34
C ALA A 88 -16.67 -6.98 -6.33
N GLU A 89 -17.79 -7.14 -5.64
CA GLU A 89 -18.86 -6.13 -5.50
C GLU A 89 -19.09 -5.71 -4.05
N THR A 90 -19.00 -6.65 -3.11
CA THR A 90 -19.18 -6.37 -1.68
C THR A 90 -17.88 -5.85 -1.03
N ALA A 91 -18.00 -5.19 0.12
CA ALA A 91 -16.84 -4.69 0.86
C ALA A 91 -15.88 -5.82 1.25
N GLU A 92 -16.41 -6.97 1.64
CA GLU A 92 -15.63 -8.16 2.01
C GLU A 92 -14.89 -8.73 0.80
N GLU A 93 -15.54 -8.82 -0.35
CA GLU A 93 -14.94 -9.29 -1.60
C GLU A 93 -13.84 -8.33 -2.08
N ILE A 94 -14.08 -7.03 -1.99
CA ILE A 94 -13.09 -5.99 -2.30
C ILE A 94 -11.88 -6.12 -1.37
N ALA A 95 -12.10 -6.33 -0.07
CA ALA A 95 -11.00 -6.54 0.87
C ALA A 95 -10.17 -7.79 0.52
N VAL A 96 -10.81 -8.88 0.14
CA VAL A 96 -10.12 -10.09 -0.33
C VAL A 96 -9.30 -9.81 -1.59
N ALA A 97 -9.85 -9.07 -2.56
CA ALA A 97 -9.15 -8.70 -3.79
C ALA A 97 -7.90 -7.86 -3.50
N ILE A 98 -7.99 -6.91 -2.56
CA ILE A 98 -6.87 -6.07 -2.12
C ILE A 98 -5.79 -6.90 -1.45
N VAL A 99 -6.16 -7.73 -0.47
CA VAL A 99 -5.21 -8.59 0.25
C VAL A 99 -4.52 -9.57 -0.70
N ALA A 100 -5.27 -10.15 -1.64
CA ALA A 100 -4.72 -11.06 -2.65
C ALA A 100 -3.68 -10.35 -3.54
N GLU A 101 -3.93 -9.10 -3.94
CA GLU A 101 -2.96 -8.32 -4.73
C GLU A 101 -1.70 -8.00 -3.91
N VAL A 102 -1.84 -7.61 -2.64
CA VAL A 102 -0.70 -7.37 -1.73
C VAL A 102 0.14 -8.63 -1.57
N ILE A 103 -0.48 -9.79 -1.37
CA ILE A 103 0.23 -11.07 -1.28
C ILE A 103 0.97 -11.36 -2.59
N ALA A 104 0.29 -11.20 -3.73
CA ALA A 104 0.90 -11.42 -5.04
C ALA A 104 2.12 -10.51 -5.24
N HIS A 105 2.01 -9.23 -4.90
CA HIS A 105 3.11 -8.27 -5.00
C HIS A 105 4.34 -8.72 -4.20
N PHE A 106 4.18 -9.05 -2.92
CA PHE A 106 5.33 -9.41 -2.07
C PHE A 106 5.85 -10.83 -2.29
N ARG A 107 5.07 -11.70 -2.92
CA ARG A 107 5.46 -13.08 -3.23
C ARG A 107 5.88 -13.28 -4.69
N GLY A 108 5.81 -12.23 -5.51
CA GLY A 108 6.10 -12.34 -6.95
C GLY A 108 5.07 -13.15 -7.73
N GLY A 109 3.84 -13.24 -7.20
CA GLY A 109 2.73 -13.94 -7.85
C GLY A 109 2.02 -13.03 -8.86
N GLN A 110 1.35 -13.63 -9.83
CA GLN A 110 0.58 -12.90 -10.85
C GLN A 110 -0.93 -12.88 -10.59
N GLY A 111 -1.40 -13.57 -9.53
CA GLY A 111 -2.82 -13.62 -9.17
C GLY A 111 -3.70 -14.47 -10.07
N GLY A 112 -3.12 -15.25 -10.98
CA GLY A 112 -3.86 -16.19 -11.83
C GLY A 112 -4.29 -17.47 -11.12
N ALA A 113 -5.16 -18.26 -11.76
CA ALA A 113 -5.59 -19.54 -11.21
C ALA A 113 -4.44 -20.57 -11.24
N LEU A 114 -4.26 -21.28 -10.13
CA LEU A 114 -3.19 -22.30 -10.02
C LEU A 114 -3.31 -23.42 -11.04
N ARG A 115 -4.54 -23.77 -11.46
CA ARG A 115 -4.79 -24.78 -12.50
C ARG A 115 -4.17 -24.42 -13.86
N ASP A 116 -3.92 -23.13 -14.10
CA ASP A 116 -3.38 -22.63 -15.38
C ASP A 116 -1.84 -22.54 -15.34
N ARG A 117 -1.21 -23.06 -14.26
CA ARG A 117 0.25 -23.05 -14.08
C ARG A 117 0.83 -24.46 -14.30
N ASP A 118 1.79 -24.57 -15.18
CA ASP A 118 2.58 -25.79 -15.39
C ASP A 118 3.75 -25.95 -14.38
N ALA A 119 4.03 -24.90 -13.58
CA ALA A 119 5.11 -24.90 -12.60
C ALA A 119 4.64 -25.40 -11.23
N PRO A 120 5.53 -25.96 -10.41
CA PRO A 120 5.22 -26.36 -9.02
C PRO A 120 4.64 -25.20 -8.22
N ILE A 121 3.68 -25.49 -7.32
CA ILE A 121 3.01 -24.49 -6.46
C ILE A 121 4.04 -23.80 -5.56
N HIS A 122 5.00 -24.56 -5.06
CA HIS A 122 6.15 -24.07 -4.30
C HIS A 122 7.40 -24.25 -5.15
N GLY A 123 7.76 -23.25 -5.96
CA GLY A 123 9.07 -23.19 -6.60
C GLY A 123 10.15 -23.02 -5.53
N GLU A 124 11.37 -23.51 -5.81
CA GLU A 124 12.53 -23.22 -4.98
C GLU A 124 12.61 -21.70 -4.81
N ARG A 125 12.46 -21.23 -3.57
CA ARG A 125 12.70 -19.86 -3.22
C ARG A 125 14.21 -19.71 -3.21
N ASP A 126 14.77 -19.07 -4.23
CA ASP A 126 16.13 -18.56 -4.14
C ASP A 126 16.18 -17.70 -2.88
N GLY A 127 16.96 -18.17 -1.89
CA GLY A 127 16.94 -17.66 -0.54
C GLY A 127 17.30 -16.19 -0.48
N ALA A 128 16.35 -15.35 -0.14
CA ALA A 128 16.52 -14.06 0.55
C ALA A 128 15.22 -13.23 0.60
N ALA A 129 14.12 -13.78 1.07
CA ALA A 129 13.06 -12.93 1.62
C ALA A 129 12.45 -13.67 2.81
N GLY A 130 12.94 -13.33 4.00
CA GLY A 130 12.55 -13.96 5.24
C GLY A 130 11.03 -13.99 5.47
N ASP A 131 10.62 -15.02 6.16
CA ASP A 131 9.26 -15.39 6.54
C ASP A 131 8.60 -14.43 7.58
N ALA A 132 8.90 -13.14 7.50
CA ALA A 132 8.31 -12.14 8.38
C ALA A 132 6.94 -11.67 7.82
N PRO A 133 5.95 -11.41 8.65
CA PRO A 133 4.62 -10.99 8.22
C PRO A 133 4.65 -9.64 7.52
N VAL A 134 3.81 -9.50 6.48
CA VAL A 134 3.58 -8.23 5.80
C VAL A 134 2.78 -7.32 6.72
N SER A 135 3.25 -6.11 6.97
CA SER A 135 2.52 -5.11 7.75
C SER A 135 1.67 -4.26 6.82
N VAL A 136 0.36 -4.32 6.97
CA VAL A 136 -0.59 -3.48 6.23
C VAL A 136 -1.01 -2.31 7.11
N LYS A 137 -0.90 -1.09 6.59
CA LYS A 137 -1.37 0.13 7.26
C LYS A 137 -2.52 0.71 6.47
N GLU A 138 -3.64 0.93 7.14
CA GLU A 138 -4.74 1.78 6.67
C GLU A 138 -4.49 3.24 7.05
N LEU A 139 -4.76 4.11 6.12
CA LEU A 139 -4.71 5.56 6.28
C LEU A 139 -6.05 6.19 5.91
#